data_daae902d6f4f1fa983fecced934ce96c
#
_entry.id   daae902d6f4f1fa983fecced934ce96c
#
_cell.length_a   1.000
_cell.length_b   1.000
_cell.length_c   1.000
_cell.angle_alpha   90.00
_cell.angle_beta   90.00
_cell.angle_gamma   90.00
#
_symmetry.space_group_name_H-M   'P 1'
#
loop_
_entity.id
_entity.type
_entity.pdbx_description
1 polymer ?
#
loop_
_entity_poly.entity_id
_entity_poly.type
_entity_poly.pdbx_seq_one_letter_code
_entity_poly.pdbx_strand_id
1 'polypeptide(L)'
;MKIPRRRFLQGSGLLGLLALLPRALAQSLGYPRALQGPMVGAPGPNHFTVWVRTTGDFEVSIEASADRQFSQVIAGSRAMATTANHGCVVLRVDGLQPDTAYFYRLNDAGEYDRYQPLPHRTKTAPAGKADFSIAFGSCCRIQFDPDQRIWNAVQKLEPDLFFWLGDNIYADSDQPSTLVDFYGRGRVVERLEPLLRSTPQLATWDDHDFGYNDSDGGNPFKAEALKVFRDFWANPGYGEPGNPGVYFKQHYGGVDFFVLDGRYHRDRSDAVDNAGKTLLGAAQKAWLKRELKASTTPFKVLAIGGGWSSAENEKGGDSWGVYLTERNEIFDFIRDQGIGGVVCISGDSHMGELNCIPRSAAGGYDIYDFCSSPLAQLPAAKNTRQVPELRIRDTWVRSVNVGRMRFDLSGPVPTLTYTLHDILGNAVWEPLVLTPADLRNGVKSWDRKADPVELERLERFRRGEGYYGYDVPEGWPSRPYYAEPSG
;
A
#
# COMPACT_ATOMS: atom_id res chain seq x y z
N MET A 1 30.69 2.79 55.73
CA MET A 1 29.49 3.53 56.20
C MET A 1 28.28 2.60 56.03
N LYS A 2 27.75 2.02 57.12
CA LYS A 2 26.65 1.07 57.09
C LYS A 2 25.32 1.87 57.10
N ILE A 3 24.55 1.80 56.02
CA ILE A 3 23.20 2.38 55.93
C ILE A 3 22.25 1.51 56.77
N PRO A 4 21.51 2.05 57.75
CA PRO A 4 20.64 1.22 58.61
C PRO A 4 19.43 0.69 57.82
N ARG A 5 19.18 -0.59 57.96
CA ARG A 5 18.11 -1.38 57.32
C ARG A 5 16.67 -0.82 57.44
N ARG A 6 16.45 0.14 58.34
CA ARG A 6 15.12 0.74 58.56
C ARG A 6 14.66 1.72 57.49
N ARG A 7 15.56 2.26 56.69
CA ARG A 7 15.18 3.20 55.59
C ARG A 7 14.81 2.48 54.26
N PHE A 8 15.16 1.21 54.15
CA PHE A 8 14.83 0.43 52.92
C PHE A 8 13.35 -0.05 52.90
N LEU A 9 12.75 -0.21 54.09
CA LEU A 9 11.34 -0.63 54.20
C LEU A 9 10.31 0.51 54.00
N GLN A 10 10.73 1.77 54.10
CA GLN A 10 9.86 2.91 53.82
C GLN A 10 9.78 3.27 52.34
N GLY A 11 10.78 2.88 51.52
CA GLY A 11 10.76 3.07 50.07
C GLY A 11 9.91 2.01 49.33
N SER A 12 9.82 0.80 49.91
CA SER A 12 9.06 -0.31 49.28
C SER A 12 7.55 -0.17 49.46
N GLY A 13 7.08 0.59 50.45
CA GLY A 13 5.67 0.85 50.68
C GLY A 13 5.05 1.82 49.68
N LEU A 14 5.82 2.77 49.16
CA LEU A 14 5.33 3.73 48.17
C LEU A 14 5.20 3.13 46.76
N LEU A 15 6.10 2.20 46.41
CA LEU A 15 6.00 1.47 45.12
C LEU A 15 4.84 0.45 45.08
N GLY A 16 4.50 -0.11 46.25
CA GLY A 16 3.35 -1.02 46.37
C GLY A 16 1.98 -0.30 46.35
N LEU A 17 1.93 0.96 46.76
CA LEU A 17 0.70 1.75 46.69
C LEU A 17 0.41 2.27 45.29
N LEU A 18 1.42 2.53 44.46
CA LEU A 18 1.23 2.91 43.06
C LEU A 18 0.65 1.77 42.20
N ALA A 19 0.90 0.51 42.56
CA ALA A 19 0.33 -0.64 41.87
C ALA A 19 -1.14 -0.92 42.19
N LEU A 20 -1.70 -0.25 43.21
CA LEU A 20 -3.11 -0.38 43.64
C LEU A 20 -3.95 0.86 43.37
N LEU A 21 -3.40 1.88 42.68
CA LEU A 21 -4.21 3.01 42.25
C LEU A 21 -5.24 2.53 41.25
N PRO A 22 -6.54 2.86 41.45
CA PRO A 22 -7.56 2.56 40.44
C PRO A 22 -7.14 3.10 39.08
N ARG A 23 -7.38 2.34 38.01
CA ARG A 23 -7.09 2.77 36.61
C ARG A 23 -7.52 4.22 36.33
N ALA A 24 -8.62 4.66 36.93
CA ALA A 24 -9.10 6.04 36.85
C ALA A 24 -8.11 7.10 37.36
N LEU A 25 -7.29 6.77 38.38
CA LEU A 25 -6.28 7.70 38.90
C LEU A 25 -5.01 7.74 38.03
N ALA A 26 -4.63 6.61 37.44
CA ALA A 26 -3.55 6.57 36.48
C ALA A 26 -3.89 7.39 35.21
N GLN A 27 -5.18 7.42 34.84
CA GLN A 27 -5.70 8.24 33.75
C GLN A 27 -5.63 9.75 34.06
N SER A 28 -5.71 10.14 35.33
CA SER A 28 -5.62 11.56 35.76
C SER A 28 -4.17 12.09 35.86
N LEU A 29 -3.17 11.22 35.76
CA LEU A 29 -1.74 11.58 35.90
C LEU A 29 -1.08 12.01 34.58
N GLY A 30 -1.84 12.19 33.51
CA GLY A 30 -1.36 12.82 32.27
C GLY A 30 -0.44 11.98 31.40
N TYR A 31 -0.48 10.66 31.50
CA TYR A 31 0.26 9.81 30.57
C TYR A 31 -0.37 9.83 29.18
N PRO A 32 0.42 9.94 28.11
CA PRO A 32 -0.12 9.87 26.75
C PRO A 32 -0.79 8.52 26.52
N ARG A 33 -2.06 8.56 26.09
CA ARG A 33 -2.83 7.35 25.76
C ARG A 33 -2.58 6.92 24.33
N ALA A 34 -2.49 7.88 23.38
CA ALA A 34 -2.09 7.60 22.02
C ALA A 34 -0.58 7.35 21.95
N LEU A 35 -0.21 6.19 21.44
CA LEU A 35 1.19 5.79 21.21
C LEU A 35 1.62 6.07 19.79
N GLN A 36 0.74 5.84 18.81
CA GLN A 36 1.01 5.99 17.37
C GLN A 36 -0.23 6.45 16.62
N GLY A 37 -0.02 7.13 15.50
CA GLY A 37 -1.07 7.73 14.71
C GLY A 37 -1.25 9.22 15.01
N PRO A 38 -2.36 9.86 14.61
CA PRO A 38 -3.44 9.26 13.82
C PRO A 38 -3.01 8.92 12.39
N MET A 39 -3.65 7.90 11.79
CA MET A 39 -3.50 7.56 10.38
C MET A 39 -4.89 7.52 9.73
N VAL A 40 -5.08 8.31 8.69
CA VAL A 40 -6.34 8.31 7.92
C VAL A 40 -6.42 7.02 7.11
N GLY A 41 -7.54 6.32 7.21
CA GLY A 41 -7.82 5.09 6.48
C GLY A 41 -8.84 5.28 5.36
N ALA A 42 -9.56 4.21 5.03
CA ALA A 42 -10.51 4.19 3.93
C ALA A 42 -11.51 5.35 3.98
N PRO A 43 -11.60 6.18 2.92
CA PRO A 43 -12.56 7.27 2.81
C PRO A 43 -13.84 6.80 2.11
N GLY A 44 -14.96 7.42 2.46
CA GLY A 44 -16.20 7.33 1.69
C GLY A 44 -16.77 8.72 1.42
N PRO A 45 -17.84 8.82 0.64
CA PRO A 45 -18.45 10.13 0.35
C PRO A 45 -18.97 10.85 1.59
N ASN A 46 -19.42 10.12 2.59
CA ASN A 46 -20.03 10.69 3.79
C ASN A 46 -19.30 10.33 5.08
N HIS A 47 -18.06 9.84 4.97
CA HIS A 47 -17.25 9.49 6.13
C HIS A 47 -15.76 9.47 5.78
N PHE A 48 -14.95 9.48 6.85
CA PHE A 48 -13.57 9.02 6.83
C PHE A 48 -13.30 8.16 8.07
N THR A 49 -12.21 7.39 8.04
CA THR A 49 -11.75 6.59 9.18
C THR A 49 -10.38 7.06 9.64
N VAL A 50 -10.10 6.88 10.93
CA VAL A 50 -8.80 7.21 11.53
C VAL A 50 -8.37 6.06 12.43
N TRP A 51 -7.19 5.53 12.18
CA TRP A 51 -6.54 4.54 13.00
C TRP A 51 -5.67 5.21 14.06
N VAL A 52 -5.69 4.67 15.28
CA VAL A 52 -4.85 5.07 16.41
C VAL A 52 -4.40 3.83 17.17
N ARG A 53 -3.19 3.86 17.72
CA ARG A 53 -2.73 2.88 18.70
C ARG A 53 -2.50 3.51 20.05
N THR A 54 -2.95 2.86 21.11
CA THR A 54 -2.84 3.33 22.49
C THR A 54 -1.85 2.50 23.31
N THR A 55 -1.48 3.01 24.47
CA THR A 55 -0.57 2.36 25.43
C THR A 55 -1.24 1.25 26.25
N GLY A 56 -2.53 1.06 26.10
CA GLY A 56 -3.32 0.06 26.85
C GLY A 56 -4.79 0.10 26.46
N ASP A 57 -5.66 -0.43 27.31
CA ASP A 57 -7.10 -0.44 27.08
C ASP A 57 -7.69 0.95 27.40
N PHE A 58 -7.98 1.72 26.36
CA PHE A 58 -8.53 3.08 26.49
C PHE A 58 -9.65 3.32 25.49
N GLU A 59 -10.69 4.04 25.90
CA GLU A 59 -11.62 4.65 24.98
C GLU A 59 -10.94 5.87 24.32
N VAL A 60 -10.96 5.91 23.00
CA VAL A 60 -10.48 7.03 22.19
C VAL A 60 -11.68 7.66 21.51
N SER A 61 -11.76 8.98 21.50
CA SER A 61 -12.76 9.72 20.75
C SER A 61 -12.13 10.65 19.72
N ILE A 62 -12.86 10.89 18.63
CA ILE A 62 -12.49 11.78 17.55
C ILE A 62 -13.61 12.78 17.32
N GLU A 63 -13.25 14.01 17.03
CA GLU A 63 -14.16 15.08 16.60
C GLU A 63 -13.75 15.60 15.24
N ALA A 64 -14.73 16.02 14.44
CA ALA A 64 -14.53 16.69 13.17
C ALA A 64 -15.24 18.04 13.11
N SER A 65 -14.59 18.99 12.44
CA SER A 65 -15.09 20.36 12.22
C SER A 65 -14.78 20.82 10.80
N ALA A 66 -15.57 21.78 10.31
CA ALA A 66 -15.28 22.47 9.06
C ALA A 66 -14.15 23.50 9.21
N ASP A 67 -13.90 23.98 10.42
CA ASP A 67 -12.87 24.98 10.70
C ASP A 67 -11.82 24.47 11.69
N ARG A 68 -10.62 25.03 11.58
CA ARG A 68 -9.44 24.64 12.38
C ARG A 68 -9.58 24.97 13.87
N GLN A 69 -10.41 25.94 14.22
CA GLN A 69 -10.64 26.37 15.59
C GLN A 69 -11.66 25.51 16.32
N PHE A 70 -12.34 24.60 15.60
CA PHE A 70 -13.44 23.79 16.13
C PHE A 70 -14.53 24.65 16.78
N SER A 71 -14.89 25.75 16.10
CA SER A 71 -16.01 26.62 16.55
C SER A 71 -17.31 25.84 16.63
N GLN A 72 -17.47 24.84 15.78
CA GLN A 72 -18.57 23.88 15.82
C GLN A 72 -18.04 22.47 15.52
N VAL A 73 -18.24 21.54 16.42
CA VAL A 73 -18.07 20.10 16.16
C VAL A 73 -19.30 19.63 15.40
N ILE A 74 -19.06 19.10 14.19
CA ILE A 74 -20.14 18.67 13.28
C ILE A 74 -20.35 17.16 13.26
N ALA A 75 -19.33 16.39 13.63
CA ALA A 75 -19.40 14.94 13.72
C ALA A 75 -18.33 14.43 14.69
N GLY A 76 -18.50 13.21 15.17
CA GLY A 76 -17.53 12.53 16.02
C GLY A 76 -17.92 11.10 16.28
N SER A 77 -16.98 10.33 16.82
CA SER A 77 -17.21 8.96 17.27
C SER A 77 -16.25 8.59 18.40
N ARG A 78 -16.49 7.43 19.01
CA ARG A 78 -15.61 6.84 20.02
C ARG A 78 -15.53 5.33 19.85
N ALA A 79 -14.41 4.76 20.23
CA ALA A 79 -14.22 3.31 20.24
C ALA A 79 -13.16 2.92 21.27
N MET A 80 -13.23 1.67 21.73
CA MET A 80 -12.31 1.11 22.71
C MET A 80 -11.11 0.49 22.01
N ALA A 81 -9.92 1.00 22.25
CA ALA A 81 -8.68 0.31 21.97
C ALA A 81 -8.45 -0.74 23.05
N THR A 82 -8.02 -1.94 22.66
CA THR A 82 -7.81 -3.05 23.61
C THR A 82 -6.47 -3.71 23.36
N THR A 83 -5.90 -4.30 24.42
CA THR A 83 -4.69 -5.12 24.32
C THR A 83 -4.89 -6.34 23.42
N ALA A 84 -6.13 -6.85 23.31
CA ALA A 84 -6.49 -7.92 22.39
C ALA A 84 -6.30 -7.55 20.91
N ASN A 85 -6.38 -6.23 20.59
CA ASN A 85 -6.11 -5.65 19.29
C ASN A 85 -4.79 -4.88 19.27
N HIS A 86 -3.81 -5.29 20.07
CA HIS A 86 -2.49 -4.65 20.19
C HIS A 86 -2.55 -3.14 20.55
N GLY A 87 -3.64 -2.70 21.22
CA GLY A 87 -3.93 -1.29 21.49
C GLY A 87 -4.45 -0.50 20.29
N CYS A 88 -4.69 -1.14 19.16
CA CYS A 88 -5.15 -0.48 17.94
C CYS A 88 -6.68 -0.29 17.92
N VAL A 89 -7.13 0.81 17.32
CA VAL A 89 -8.55 1.11 17.13
C VAL A 89 -8.72 1.92 15.85
N VAL A 90 -9.82 1.67 15.14
CA VAL A 90 -10.26 2.48 14.00
C VAL A 90 -11.52 3.25 14.41
N LEU A 91 -11.44 4.57 14.32
CA LEU A 91 -12.55 5.51 14.57
C LEU A 91 -13.16 5.89 13.23
N ARG A 92 -14.48 5.82 13.10
CA ARG A 92 -15.20 6.21 11.90
C ARG A 92 -16.03 7.45 12.20
N VAL A 93 -15.88 8.48 11.36
CA VAL A 93 -16.62 9.74 11.45
C VAL A 93 -17.61 9.79 10.29
N ASP A 94 -18.89 9.68 10.59
CA ASP A 94 -19.98 9.64 9.60
C ASP A 94 -20.76 10.97 9.56
N GLY A 95 -21.69 11.10 8.59
CA GLY A 95 -22.58 12.25 8.48
C GLY A 95 -21.96 13.46 7.79
N LEU A 96 -20.87 13.26 7.08
CA LEU A 96 -20.11 14.30 6.40
C LEU A 96 -20.61 14.56 4.97
N GLN A 97 -20.25 15.70 4.39
CA GLN A 97 -20.53 16.02 2.99
C GLN A 97 -19.44 15.41 2.08
N PRO A 98 -19.80 14.97 0.87
CA PRO A 98 -18.83 14.46 -0.10
C PRO A 98 -17.84 15.54 -0.56
N ASP A 99 -16.66 15.09 -1.00
CA ASP A 99 -15.60 15.93 -1.59
C ASP A 99 -15.23 17.14 -0.75
N THR A 100 -15.34 17.00 0.57
CA THR A 100 -15.22 18.10 1.52
C THR A 100 -14.05 17.87 2.48
N ALA A 101 -13.25 18.92 2.67
CA ALA A 101 -12.15 18.90 3.62
C ALA A 101 -12.65 19.19 5.04
N TYR A 102 -12.18 18.39 5.99
CA TYR A 102 -12.49 18.52 7.41
C TYR A 102 -11.22 18.56 8.24
N PHE A 103 -11.27 19.32 9.31
CA PHE A 103 -10.32 19.20 10.40
C PHE A 103 -10.84 18.16 11.40
N TYR A 104 -9.92 17.38 11.96
CA TYR A 104 -10.24 16.40 13.00
C TYR A 104 -9.20 16.43 14.11
N ARG A 105 -9.61 16.04 15.31
CA ARG A 105 -8.74 15.89 16.48
C ARG A 105 -9.15 14.71 17.33
N LEU A 106 -8.20 14.16 18.07
CA LEU A 106 -8.45 13.12 19.06
C LEU A 106 -8.63 13.79 20.43
N ASN A 107 -9.77 13.60 21.09
CA ASN A 107 -10.05 14.27 22.35
C ASN A 107 -9.56 13.49 23.58
N ASP A 108 -9.67 12.16 23.55
CA ASP A 108 -9.38 11.32 24.71
C ASP A 108 -8.03 10.62 24.61
N ALA A 109 -7.21 11.01 23.65
CA ALA A 109 -5.82 10.57 23.56
C ALA A 109 -4.95 11.09 24.74
N GLY A 110 -5.61 11.68 25.75
CA GLY A 110 -5.02 12.23 26.96
C GLY A 110 -4.29 13.53 26.70
N GLU A 111 -3.41 13.90 27.64
CA GLU A 111 -2.62 15.12 27.54
C GLU A 111 -1.64 15.12 26.36
N TYR A 112 -1.47 14.01 25.68
CA TYR A 112 -0.61 13.91 24.51
C TYR A 112 -1.02 14.91 23.41
N ASP A 113 -2.32 15.06 23.17
CA ASP A 113 -2.83 16.04 22.20
C ASP A 113 -2.63 17.50 22.61
N ARG A 114 -2.37 17.79 23.87
CA ARG A 114 -2.02 19.16 24.32
C ARG A 114 -0.67 19.63 23.79
N TYR A 115 0.23 18.71 23.49
CA TYR A 115 1.57 18.99 22.95
C TYR A 115 1.63 18.88 21.44
N GLN A 116 0.58 18.33 20.80
CA GLN A 116 0.49 18.30 19.34
C GLN A 116 -0.13 19.62 18.85
N PRO A 117 0.58 20.40 18.04
CA PRO A 117 0.13 21.77 17.71
C PRO A 117 -1.13 21.81 16.83
N LEU A 118 -1.86 20.69 16.56
CA LEU A 118 -2.73 20.75 15.44
C LEU A 118 -3.94 19.88 15.46
N PRO A 119 -5.11 20.39 15.10
CA PRO A 119 -6.09 19.60 14.38
C PRO A 119 -5.49 19.16 13.02
N HIS A 120 -5.63 17.90 12.69
CA HIS A 120 -5.25 17.35 11.40
C HIS A 120 -6.33 17.65 10.37
N ARG A 121 -5.99 17.53 9.09
CA ARG A 121 -6.95 17.78 8.00
C ARG A 121 -6.97 16.57 7.07
N THR A 122 -8.20 16.16 6.70
CA THR A 122 -8.40 15.15 5.66
C THR A 122 -9.61 15.51 4.81
N LYS A 123 -9.93 14.71 3.81
CA LYS A 123 -11.01 14.94 2.86
C LYS A 123 -11.88 13.69 2.69
N THR A 124 -13.19 13.87 2.60
CA THR A 124 -14.11 12.80 2.21
C THR A 124 -13.99 12.50 0.72
N ALA A 125 -14.34 11.28 0.32
CA ALA A 125 -14.34 10.90 -1.09
C ALA A 125 -15.42 11.67 -1.87
N PRO A 126 -15.22 11.91 -3.18
CA PRO A 126 -16.28 12.40 -4.06
C PRO A 126 -17.44 11.40 -4.15
N ALA A 127 -18.68 11.90 -4.27
CA ALA A 127 -19.85 11.06 -4.48
C ALA A 127 -20.00 10.54 -5.91
N GLY A 128 -19.33 11.15 -6.87
CA GLY A 128 -19.38 10.82 -8.29
C GLY A 128 -18.02 10.96 -8.94
N LYS A 129 -18.01 11.14 -10.27
CA LYS A 129 -16.79 11.37 -11.03
C LYS A 129 -16.11 12.66 -10.60
N ALA A 130 -14.82 12.60 -10.36
CA ALA A 130 -13.97 13.73 -9.99
C ALA A 130 -12.55 13.54 -10.56
N ASP A 131 -11.82 14.63 -10.66
CA ASP A 131 -10.40 14.61 -10.95
C ASP A 131 -9.65 14.42 -9.64
N PHE A 132 -8.73 13.45 -9.62
CA PHE A 132 -7.94 13.14 -8.43
C PHE A 132 -6.63 12.43 -8.80
N SER A 133 -5.75 12.27 -7.83
CA SER A 133 -4.53 11.48 -8.01
C SER A 133 -4.33 10.49 -6.87
N ILE A 134 -3.69 9.37 -7.20
CA ILE A 134 -3.18 8.43 -6.23
C ILE A 134 -1.66 8.36 -6.32
N ALA A 135 -1.01 8.05 -5.19
CA ALA A 135 0.36 7.58 -5.20
C ALA A 135 0.42 6.14 -4.64
N PHE A 136 1.43 5.38 -5.05
CA PHE A 136 1.58 4.01 -4.63
C PHE A 136 3.04 3.55 -4.66
N GLY A 137 3.34 2.53 -3.87
CA GLY A 137 4.65 1.89 -3.83
C GLY A 137 4.69 0.73 -2.85
N SER A 138 5.82 0.05 -2.78
CA SER A 138 6.07 -1.14 -1.97
C SER A 138 7.47 -1.13 -1.37
N CYS A 139 7.82 -2.16 -0.60
CA CYS A 139 9.16 -2.41 -0.13
C CYS A 139 9.72 -1.27 0.74
N CYS A 140 9.12 -1.13 1.94
CA CYS A 140 9.42 -0.08 2.90
C CYS A 140 10.16 -0.63 4.13
N ARG A 141 11.49 -0.84 4.00
CA ARG A 141 12.33 -1.48 5.01
C ARG A 141 12.95 -0.47 5.97
N ILE A 142 12.32 -0.26 7.12
CA ILE A 142 12.77 0.71 8.14
C ILE A 142 14.16 0.41 8.70
N GLN A 143 14.57 -0.87 8.80
CA GLN A 143 15.90 -1.24 9.29
C GLN A 143 17.00 -0.79 8.35
N PHE A 144 16.66 -0.63 7.08
CA PHE A 144 17.56 -0.25 6.03
C PHE A 144 17.61 1.26 5.85
N ASP A 145 16.44 1.90 5.79
CA ASP A 145 16.28 3.34 5.68
C ASP A 145 15.34 3.87 6.78
N PRO A 146 15.86 4.25 7.94
CA PRO A 146 15.05 4.80 9.01
C PRO A 146 14.57 6.23 8.75
N ASP A 147 15.20 6.98 7.84
CA ASP A 147 14.86 8.37 7.51
C ASP A 147 13.78 8.47 6.42
N GLN A 148 13.76 7.55 5.45
CA GLN A 148 12.76 7.40 4.40
C GLN A 148 12.44 8.72 3.68
N ARG A 149 13.45 9.35 3.09
CA ARG A 149 13.31 10.66 2.40
C ARG A 149 12.30 10.69 1.26
N ILE A 150 11.93 9.53 0.73
CA ILE A 150 10.91 9.40 -0.31
C ILE A 150 9.57 10.05 0.09
N TRP A 151 9.25 10.08 1.39
CA TRP A 151 8.00 10.69 1.86
C TRP A 151 7.91 12.19 1.61
N ASN A 152 9.06 12.88 1.49
CA ASN A 152 9.06 14.27 1.06
C ASN A 152 8.63 14.42 -0.41
N ALA A 153 9.01 13.48 -1.27
CA ALA A 153 8.56 13.45 -2.66
C ALA A 153 7.07 13.13 -2.72
N VAL A 154 6.59 12.11 -1.97
CA VAL A 154 5.16 11.76 -1.92
C VAL A 154 4.32 12.96 -1.46
N GLN A 155 4.74 13.69 -0.44
CA GLN A 155 4.02 14.86 0.05
C GLN A 155 3.93 15.98 -1.01
N LYS A 156 4.98 16.21 -1.81
CA LYS A 156 4.96 17.18 -2.92
C LYS A 156 4.00 16.80 -4.04
N LEU A 157 3.70 15.52 -4.20
CA LEU A 157 2.74 15.02 -5.18
C LEU A 157 1.28 15.24 -4.76
N GLU A 158 1.04 15.53 -3.48
CA GLU A 158 -0.29 15.78 -2.89
C GLU A 158 -1.35 14.76 -3.33
N PRO A 159 -1.13 13.44 -3.13
CA PRO A 159 -2.09 12.44 -3.56
C PRO A 159 -3.35 12.46 -2.71
N ASP A 160 -4.50 12.22 -3.34
CA ASP A 160 -5.79 12.06 -2.64
C ASP A 160 -5.90 10.72 -1.91
N LEU A 161 -5.17 9.68 -2.39
CA LEU A 161 -5.05 8.37 -1.77
C LEU A 161 -3.61 7.86 -1.91
N PHE A 162 -3.15 7.08 -0.92
CA PHE A 162 -1.90 6.34 -1.02
C PHE A 162 -2.16 4.83 -0.91
N PHE A 163 -1.61 4.04 -1.87
CA PHE A 163 -1.70 2.59 -1.86
C PHE A 163 -0.35 1.97 -1.52
N TRP A 164 -0.35 1.16 -0.45
CA TRP A 164 0.77 0.32 -0.04
C TRP A 164 0.63 -1.04 -0.71
N LEU A 165 1.59 -1.38 -1.54
CA LEU A 165 1.56 -2.58 -2.38
C LEU A 165 2.44 -3.70 -1.84
N GLY A 166 2.34 -3.95 -0.54
CA GLY A 166 3.09 -5.02 0.11
C GLY A 166 4.49 -4.62 0.55
N ASP A 167 5.12 -5.51 1.32
CA ASP A 167 6.40 -5.26 1.99
C ASP A 167 6.40 -3.95 2.77
N ASN A 168 5.27 -3.71 3.44
CA ASN A 168 5.09 -2.51 4.25
C ASN A 168 6.02 -2.51 5.46
N ILE A 169 6.44 -3.72 5.84
CA ILE A 169 7.45 -4.02 6.86
C ILE A 169 8.33 -5.17 6.37
N TYR A 170 9.50 -5.34 6.95
CA TYR A 170 10.41 -6.47 6.76
C TYR A 170 10.64 -7.16 8.11
N ALA A 171 9.60 -7.80 8.61
CA ALA A 171 9.65 -8.51 9.88
C ALA A 171 10.30 -9.87 9.73
N ASP A 172 10.13 -10.53 8.59
CA ASP A 172 10.70 -11.85 8.26
C ASP A 172 10.50 -12.85 9.41
N SER A 173 9.27 -12.92 9.92
CA SER A 173 8.97 -13.63 11.17
C SER A 173 7.57 -14.23 11.16
N ASP A 174 7.44 -15.36 11.82
CA ASP A 174 6.18 -15.99 12.18
C ASP A 174 5.64 -15.56 13.56
N GLN A 175 6.39 -14.69 14.27
CA GLN A 175 6.02 -14.23 15.60
C GLN A 175 5.16 -12.98 15.55
N PRO A 176 3.89 -12.98 15.99
CA PRO A 176 3.01 -11.82 15.96
C PRO A 176 3.58 -10.58 16.66
N SER A 177 4.33 -10.79 17.75
CA SER A 177 4.99 -9.69 18.47
C SER A 177 6.03 -8.97 17.65
N THR A 178 6.74 -9.68 16.76
CA THR A 178 7.72 -9.10 15.83
C THR A 178 6.99 -8.27 14.76
N LEU A 179 5.92 -8.80 14.17
CA LEU A 179 5.09 -8.06 13.21
C LEU A 179 4.55 -6.76 13.84
N VAL A 180 4.03 -6.84 15.07
CA VAL A 180 3.54 -5.68 15.83
C VAL A 180 4.62 -4.63 16.07
N ASP A 181 5.84 -5.06 16.42
CA ASP A 181 6.98 -4.15 16.62
C ASP A 181 7.35 -3.43 15.31
N PHE A 182 7.47 -4.16 14.20
CA PHE A 182 7.83 -3.57 12.92
C PHE A 182 6.75 -2.63 12.36
N TYR A 183 5.47 -3.00 12.42
CA TYR A 183 4.40 -2.06 12.09
C TYR A 183 4.44 -0.82 12.98
N GLY A 184 4.66 -1.02 14.28
CA GLY A 184 4.79 0.09 15.22
C GLY A 184 5.92 1.06 14.85
N ARG A 185 7.10 0.54 14.50
CA ARG A 185 8.23 1.37 14.06
C ARG A 185 7.91 2.14 12.78
N GLY A 186 7.23 1.51 11.82
CA GLY A 186 6.81 2.17 10.58
C GLY A 186 5.85 3.34 10.81
N ARG A 187 5.08 3.35 11.90
CA ARG A 187 4.09 4.41 12.21
C ARG A 187 4.70 5.66 12.86
N VAL A 188 5.98 5.65 13.23
CA VAL A 188 6.67 6.77 13.88
C VAL A 188 7.83 7.32 13.05
N VAL A 189 7.84 7.06 11.76
CA VAL A 189 8.78 7.67 10.82
C VAL A 189 8.39 9.14 10.63
N GLU A 190 9.24 10.05 11.09
CA GLU A 190 8.94 11.49 11.15
C GLU A 190 8.45 12.05 9.81
N ARG A 191 9.11 11.68 8.70
CA ARG A 191 8.75 12.18 7.36
C ARG A 191 7.46 11.58 6.81
N LEU A 192 7.04 10.42 7.30
CA LEU A 192 5.81 9.75 6.90
C LEU A 192 4.60 10.29 7.67
N GLU A 193 4.77 10.70 8.91
CA GLU A 193 3.66 11.12 9.77
C GLU A 193 2.72 12.17 9.15
N PRO A 194 3.20 13.23 8.46
CA PRO A 194 2.29 14.20 7.85
C PRO A 194 1.38 13.58 6.79
N LEU A 195 1.90 12.62 6.00
CA LEU A 195 1.10 11.89 5.01
C LEU A 195 0.05 11.00 5.70
N LEU A 196 0.44 10.25 6.74
CA LEU A 196 -0.49 9.39 7.49
C LEU A 196 -1.65 10.17 8.09
N ARG A 197 -1.39 11.40 8.56
CA ARG A 197 -2.37 12.26 9.24
C ARG A 197 -3.34 12.96 8.30
N SER A 198 -3.05 13.04 7.00
CA SER A 198 -3.84 13.83 6.04
C SER A 198 -4.41 13.03 4.88
N THR A 199 -3.67 12.09 4.36
CA THR A 199 -4.00 11.32 3.16
C THR A 199 -4.50 9.94 3.55
N PRO A 200 -5.62 9.47 3.02
CA PRO A 200 -6.10 8.11 3.23
C PRO A 200 -5.10 7.05 2.76
N GLN A 201 -4.83 6.09 3.63
CA GLN A 201 -3.91 4.97 3.42
C GLN A 201 -4.71 3.69 3.18
N LEU A 202 -4.45 3.02 2.06
CA LEU A 202 -5.02 1.71 1.71
C LEU A 202 -3.86 0.73 1.47
N ALA A 203 -3.97 -0.50 1.94
CA ALA A 203 -2.85 -1.42 1.90
C ALA A 203 -3.24 -2.85 1.51
N THR A 204 -2.38 -3.48 0.75
CA THR A 204 -2.23 -4.94 0.72
C THR A 204 -0.90 -5.31 1.37
N TRP A 205 -0.67 -6.60 1.54
CA TRP A 205 0.59 -7.14 2.00
C TRP A 205 1.37 -7.85 0.90
N ASP A 206 2.63 -8.19 1.20
CA ASP A 206 3.36 -9.19 0.46
C ASP A 206 4.10 -10.14 1.44
N ASP A 207 5.11 -10.89 1.02
CA ASP A 207 5.72 -11.97 1.80
C ASP A 207 6.33 -11.49 3.12
N HIS A 208 7.04 -10.36 3.14
CA HIS A 208 7.68 -9.82 4.34
C HIS A 208 6.71 -9.30 5.42
N ASP A 209 5.47 -8.95 5.05
CA ASP A 209 4.37 -8.66 5.98
C ASP A 209 3.71 -9.94 6.48
N PHE A 210 3.68 -10.97 5.61
CA PHE A 210 2.91 -12.20 5.81
C PHE A 210 3.68 -13.28 6.56
N GLY A 211 5.02 -13.30 6.41
CA GLY A 211 5.88 -14.30 7.01
C GLY A 211 7.35 -14.09 6.68
N TYR A 212 8.02 -15.15 6.26
CA TYR A 212 9.38 -15.09 5.71
C TYR A 212 9.35 -14.82 4.21
N ASN A 213 10.50 -14.42 3.66
CA ASN A 213 10.67 -14.21 2.22
C ASN A 213 10.10 -15.39 1.41
N ASP A 214 9.36 -15.09 0.36
CA ASP A 214 8.65 -16.00 -0.54
C ASP A 214 7.57 -16.88 0.15
N SER A 215 7.08 -16.50 1.33
CA SER A 215 6.03 -17.24 2.04
C SER A 215 4.74 -17.36 1.23
N ASP A 216 4.14 -18.55 1.27
CA ASP A 216 2.89 -18.89 0.58
C ASP A 216 1.76 -19.27 1.56
N GLY A 217 0.61 -19.68 1.04
CA GLY A 217 -0.57 -20.07 1.81
C GLY A 217 -0.35 -21.26 2.76
N GLY A 218 0.78 -21.94 2.67
CA GLY A 218 1.24 -22.96 3.61
C GLY A 218 1.78 -22.40 4.93
N ASN A 219 1.95 -21.08 5.08
CA ASN A 219 2.38 -20.47 6.33
C ASN A 219 1.43 -20.83 7.47
N PRO A 220 1.90 -21.57 8.52
CA PRO A 220 1.05 -22.02 9.63
C PRO A 220 0.56 -20.85 10.51
N PHE A 221 1.18 -19.69 10.45
CA PHE A 221 0.89 -18.48 11.23
C PHE A 221 0.11 -17.42 10.44
N LYS A 222 -0.41 -17.76 9.27
CA LYS A 222 -1.11 -16.81 8.40
C LYS A 222 -2.34 -16.14 9.04
N ALA A 223 -3.02 -16.82 9.94
CA ALA A 223 -4.18 -16.26 10.64
C ALA A 223 -3.76 -15.18 11.65
N GLU A 224 -2.65 -15.38 12.32
CA GLU A 224 -2.04 -14.42 13.24
C GLU A 224 -1.48 -13.21 12.48
N ALA A 225 -0.80 -13.44 11.36
CA ALA A 225 -0.32 -12.38 10.48
C ALA A 225 -1.49 -11.51 9.98
N LEU A 226 -2.59 -12.14 9.52
CA LEU A 226 -3.79 -11.43 9.12
C LEU A 226 -4.40 -10.62 10.26
N LYS A 227 -4.41 -11.17 11.48
CA LYS A 227 -4.89 -10.42 12.64
C LYS A 227 -4.06 -9.17 12.89
N VAL A 228 -2.73 -9.28 12.89
CA VAL A 228 -1.84 -8.14 13.09
C VAL A 228 -2.04 -7.12 11.97
N PHE A 229 -2.09 -7.55 10.71
CA PHE A 229 -2.35 -6.65 9.59
C PHE A 229 -3.67 -5.88 9.76
N ARG A 230 -4.76 -6.56 10.10
CA ARG A 230 -6.08 -5.93 10.34
C ARG A 230 -6.06 -4.93 11.50
N ASP A 231 -5.26 -5.21 12.53
CA ASP A 231 -5.13 -4.31 13.68
C ASP A 231 -4.36 -3.02 13.31
N PHE A 232 -3.42 -3.08 12.33
CA PHE A 232 -2.56 -1.95 11.95
C PHE A 232 -3.01 -1.17 10.71
N TRP A 233 -4.06 -1.59 10.02
CA TRP A 233 -4.59 -0.90 8.85
C TRP A 233 -6.07 -0.60 8.99
N ALA A 234 -6.52 0.51 8.40
CA ALA A 234 -7.92 0.92 8.37
C ALA A 234 -8.50 0.78 6.96
N ASN A 235 -8.32 -0.41 6.35
CA ASN A 235 -8.89 -0.76 5.06
C ASN A 235 -10.42 -0.86 5.13
N PRO A 236 -11.14 -0.74 3.99
CA PRO A 236 -12.60 -0.84 3.98
C PRO A 236 -13.12 -2.28 4.17
N GLY A 237 -12.23 -3.29 4.03
CA GLY A 237 -12.58 -4.69 4.17
C GLY A 237 -11.34 -5.60 4.24
N TYR A 238 -11.58 -6.87 4.60
CA TYR A 238 -10.55 -7.90 4.76
C TYR A 238 -11.11 -9.26 4.33
N GLY A 239 -11.21 -9.47 3.00
CA GLY A 239 -11.82 -10.67 2.44
C GLY A 239 -13.35 -10.68 2.51
N GLU A 240 -13.92 -11.86 2.35
CA GLU A 240 -15.36 -12.12 2.46
C GLU A 240 -15.65 -13.06 3.65
N PRO A 241 -16.89 -13.10 4.16
CA PRO A 241 -17.27 -14.07 5.16
C PRO A 241 -16.93 -15.51 4.74
N GLY A 242 -16.14 -16.20 5.56
CA GLY A 242 -15.68 -17.56 5.27
C GLY A 242 -14.45 -17.65 4.35
N ASN A 243 -13.99 -16.55 3.80
CA ASN A 243 -12.76 -16.48 3.00
C ASN A 243 -11.88 -15.31 3.43
N PRO A 244 -11.08 -15.47 4.48
CA PRO A 244 -10.24 -14.43 5.03
C PRO A 244 -9.13 -14.02 4.05
N GLY A 245 -8.65 -12.78 4.18
CA GLY A 245 -7.57 -12.21 3.38
C GLY A 245 -7.55 -10.70 3.52
N VAL A 246 -6.61 -10.04 2.86
CA VAL A 246 -6.49 -8.58 2.88
C VAL A 246 -7.13 -7.92 1.66
N TYR A 247 -7.85 -8.67 0.83
CA TYR A 247 -8.47 -8.15 -0.37
C TYR A 247 -9.77 -7.39 -0.11
N PHE A 248 -10.00 -6.35 -0.91
CA PHE A 248 -11.20 -5.51 -0.85
C PHE A 248 -11.36 -4.69 -2.15
N LYS A 249 -12.53 -4.05 -2.27
CA LYS A 249 -12.80 -3.04 -3.29
C LYS A 249 -12.92 -1.66 -2.66
N GLN A 250 -12.30 -0.65 -3.27
CA GLN A 250 -12.47 0.76 -2.94
C GLN A 250 -12.99 1.49 -4.18
N HIS A 251 -14.11 2.16 -4.05
CA HIS A 251 -14.58 3.12 -5.05
C HIS A 251 -14.13 4.53 -4.66
N TYR A 252 -13.55 5.28 -5.60
CA TYR A 252 -13.17 6.67 -5.36
C TYR A 252 -13.24 7.48 -6.65
N GLY A 253 -13.97 8.60 -6.64
CA GLY A 253 -14.00 9.57 -7.72
C GLY A 253 -14.40 9.03 -9.10
N GLY A 254 -15.11 7.90 -9.18
CA GLY A 254 -15.51 7.26 -10.44
C GLY A 254 -14.51 6.23 -10.96
N VAL A 255 -13.56 5.77 -10.13
CA VAL A 255 -12.64 4.65 -10.38
C VAL A 255 -12.88 3.56 -9.35
N ASP A 256 -12.81 2.30 -9.77
CA ASP A 256 -12.84 1.14 -8.89
C ASP A 256 -11.44 0.55 -8.73
N PHE A 257 -10.99 0.45 -7.48
CA PHE A 257 -9.73 -0.19 -7.09
C PHE A 257 -10.04 -1.55 -6.48
N PHE A 258 -9.46 -2.60 -7.05
CA PHE A 258 -9.54 -3.97 -6.57
C PHE A 258 -8.19 -4.32 -5.96
N VAL A 259 -8.11 -4.23 -4.64
CA VAL A 259 -6.89 -4.58 -3.89
C VAL A 259 -6.94 -6.06 -3.60
N LEU A 260 -5.90 -6.79 -4.01
CA LEU A 260 -5.83 -8.24 -4.00
C LEU A 260 -4.86 -8.74 -2.92
N ASP A 261 -5.15 -9.92 -2.42
CA ASP A 261 -4.28 -10.68 -1.51
C ASP A 261 -3.52 -11.73 -2.33
N GLY A 262 -2.22 -11.58 -2.43
CA GLY A 262 -1.34 -12.48 -3.17
C GLY A 262 -0.71 -13.58 -2.32
N ARG A 263 -1.05 -13.72 -1.01
CA ARG A 263 -0.33 -14.60 -0.07
C ARG A 263 -1.20 -15.62 0.65
N TYR A 264 -2.34 -15.21 1.22
CA TYR A 264 -3.11 -16.04 2.16
C TYR A 264 -3.56 -17.39 1.59
N HIS A 265 -3.92 -17.42 0.29
CA HIS A 265 -4.43 -18.59 -0.41
C HIS A 265 -3.48 -19.13 -1.50
N ARG A 266 -2.29 -18.55 -1.61
CA ARG A 266 -1.33 -18.84 -2.65
C ARG A 266 -0.79 -20.27 -2.54
N ASP A 267 -0.80 -21.02 -3.63
CA ASP A 267 -0.06 -22.27 -3.76
C ASP A 267 1.45 -22.01 -3.84
N ARG A 268 2.23 -23.04 -3.62
CA ARG A 268 3.69 -22.97 -3.74
C ARG A 268 4.13 -22.51 -5.13
N SER A 269 5.11 -21.62 -5.16
CA SER A 269 5.65 -21.08 -6.44
C SER A 269 6.24 -22.17 -7.35
N ASP A 270 6.88 -23.20 -6.76
CA ASP A 270 7.48 -24.34 -7.47
C ASP A 270 6.48 -25.42 -7.92
N ALA A 271 5.20 -25.30 -7.56
CA ALA A 271 4.16 -26.20 -8.08
C ALA A 271 3.98 -26.03 -9.60
N VAL A 272 3.57 -27.10 -10.27
CA VAL A 272 3.34 -27.08 -11.73
C VAL A 272 2.20 -26.09 -12.04
N ASP A 273 2.45 -25.14 -12.93
CA ASP A 273 1.44 -24.19 -13.40
C ASP A 273 0.39 -24.90 -14.27
N ASN A 274 -0.81 -25.03 -13.73
CA ASN A 274 -1.97 -25.65 -14.39
C ASN A 274 -3.26 -25.04 -13.81
N ALA A 275 -4.41 -25.49 -14.29
CA ALA A 275 -5.72 -24.97 -13.87
C ALA A 275 -6.06 -25.15 -12.38
N GLY A 276 -5.33 -25.99 -11.67
CA GLY A 276 -5.49 -26.20 -10.22
C GLY A 276 -4.60 -25.30 -9.37
N LYS A 277 -3.52 -24.75 -9.94
CA LYS A 277 -2.60 -23.87 -9.24
C LYS A 277 -3.17 -22.47 -9.13
N THR A 278 -3.15 -21.89 -7.94
CA THR A 278 -3.73 -20.58 -7.68
C THR A 278 -2.79 -19.65 -6.89
N LEU A 279 -2.84 -18.36 -7.21
CA LEU A 279 -2.26 -17.29 -6.43
C LEU A 279 -3.32 -16.64 -5.52
N LEU A 280 -4.53 -16.44 -6.04
CA LEU A 280 -5.59 -15.73 -5.32
C LEU A 280 -6.48 -16.65 -4.47
N GLY A 281 -6.51 -17.94 -4.78
CA GLY A 281 -7.52 -18.85 -4.28
C GLY A 281 -8.86 -18.72 -5.03
N ALA A 282 -9.63 -19.81 -5.04
CA ALA A 282 -10.86 -19.88 -5.83
C ALA A 282 -11.91 -18.81 -5.46
N ALA A 283 -12.06 -18.53 -4.15
CA ALA A 283 -13.09 -17.61 -3.67
C ALA A 283 -12.73 -16.15 -3.99
N GLN A 284 -11.49 -15.71 -3.75
CA GLN A 284 -11.07 -14.37 -4.13
C GLN A 284 -11.14 -14.16 -5.66
N LYS A 285 -10.72 -15.16 -6.46
CA LYS A 285 -10.83 -15.10 -7.91
C LYS A 285 -12.30 -14.96 -8.36
N ALA A 286 -13.22 -15.70 -7.74
CA ALA A 286 -14.66 -15.58 -8.03
C ALA A 286 -15.20 -14.20 -7.63
N TRP A 287 -14.80 -13.67 -6.47
CA TRP A 287 -15.11 -12.31 -6.03
C TRP A 287 -14.61 -11.27 -7.04
N LEU A 288 -13.32 -11.34 -7.43
CA LEU A 288 -12.74 -10.41 -8.40
C LEU A 288 -13.52 -10.39 -9.72
N LYS A 289 -13.82 -11.56 -10.27
CA LYS A 289 -14.60 -11.68 -11.51
C LYS A 289 -16.01 -11.08 -11.38
N ARG A 290 -16.68 -11.31 -10.26
CA ARG A 290 -17.99 -10.74 -9.97
C ARG A 290 -17.96 -9.23 -9.88
N GLU A 291 -17.03 -8.68 -9.10
CA GLU A 291 -16.89 -7.24 -8.89
C GLU A 291 -16.43 -6.51 -10.17
N LEU A 292 -15.52 -7.10 -10.95
CA LEU A 292 -15.12 -6.56 -12.26
C LEU A 292 -16.30 -6.48 -13.22
N LYS A 293 -17.11 -7.53 -13.29
CA LYS A 293 -18.31 -7.57 -14.15
C LYS A 293 -19.36 -6.54 -13.72
N ALA A 294 -19.49 -6.28 -12.44
CA ALA A 294 -20.42 -5.29 -11.89
C ALA A 294 -19.95 -3.84 -12.06
N SER A 295 -18.65 -3.63 -12.29
CA SER A 295 -18.06 -2.30 -12.39
C SER A 295 -18.37 -1.62 -13.71
N THR A 296 -18.92 -0.41 -13.64
CA THR A 296 -19.23 0.44 -14.81
C THR A 296 -18.30 1.63 -14.96
N THR A 297 -17.27 1.73 -14.12
CA THR A 297 -16.32 2.85 -14.13
C THR A 297 -15.45 2.83 -15.40
N PRO A 298 -14.96 4.00 -15.88
CA PRO A 298 -14.10 4.05 -17.06
C PRO A 298 -12.73 3.41 -16.84
N PHE A 299 -12.23 3.44 -15.60
CA PHE A 299 -10.98 2.78 -15.20
C PHE A 299 -11.21 1.86 -14.01
N LYS A 300 -10.51 0.72 -14.03
CA LYS A 300 -10.47 -0.30 -12.97
C LYS A 300 -9.02 -0.65 -12.69
N VAL A 301 -8.59 -0.50 -11.46
CA VAL A 301 -7.21 -0.73 -11.06
C VAL A 301 -7.12 -2.02 -10.24
N LEU A 302 -6.35 -2.99 -10.72
CA LEU A 302 -5.99 -4.20 -9.97
C LEU A 302 -4.69 -3.94 -9.23
N ALA A 303 -4.70 -3.97 -7.91
CA ALA A 303 -3.57 -3.68 -7.05
C ALA A 303 -3.13 -4.93 -6.28
N ILE A 304 -1.85 -5.29 -6.35
CA ILE A 304 -1.29 -6.47 -5.66
C ILE A 304 0.19 -6.23 -5.33
N GLY A 305 0.79 -7.03 -4.46
CA GLY A 305 2.22 -6.99 -4.14
C GLY A 305 3.09 -7.35 -5.33
N GLY A 306 3.05 -8.57 -5.79
CA GLY A 306 3.90 -9.08 -6.88
C GLY A 306 3.50 -8.62 -8.29
N GLY A 307 4.48 -8.50 -9.19
CA GLY A 307 4.30 -8.05 -10.57
C GLY A 307 3.43 -8.95 -11.44
N TRP A 308 2.63 -8.34 -12.34
CA TRP A 308 1.73 -9.05 -13.26
C TRP A 308 2.43 -9.58 -14.52
N SER A 309 3.54 -8.96 -14.92
CA SER A 309 4.29 -9.35 -16.11
C SER A 309 4.96 -10.71 -15.94
N SER A 310 5.12 -11.49 -17.02
CA SER A 310 5.79 -12.78 -16.94
C SER A 310 7.29 -12.63 -16.71
N ALA A 311 7.87 -13.61 -16.03
CA ALA A 311 9.29 -13.77 -15.86
C ALA A 311 9.78 -14.90 -16.78
N GLU A 312 10.28 -14.59 -17.99
CA GLU A 312 10.67 -15.59 -18.98
C GLU A 312 11.80 -16.53 -18.50
N ASN A 313 12.60 -16.12 -17.51
CA ASN A 313 13.77 -16.86 -17.03
C ASN A 313 13.66 -17.32 -15.58
N GLU A 314 12.55 -17.10 -14.92
CA GLU A 314 12.42 -17.41 -13.51
C GLU A 314 11.89 -18.83 -13.29
N LYS A 315 12.68 -19.64 -12.58
CA LYS A 315 12.20 -20.90 -12.02
C LYS A 315 11.93 -20.69 -10.53
N GLY A 316 10.68 -20.79 -10.12
CA GLY A 316 10.28 -20.63 -8.73
C GLY A 316 10.22 -19.17 -8.27
N GLY A 317 9.88 -18.25 -9.16
CA GLY A 317 9.73 -16.84 -8.85
C GLY A 317 8.51 -16.48 -8.04
N ASP A 318 8.48 -15.25 -7.57
CA ASP A 318 7.46 -14.76 -6.65
C ASP A 318 6.34 -13.94 -7.31
N SER A 319 6.46 -13.65 -8.59
CA SER A 319 5.50 -12.91 -9.38
C SER A 319 4.40 -13.80 -10.01
N TRP A 320 3.47 -13.17 -10.74
CA TRP A 320 2.52 -13.87 -11.61
C TRP A 320 3.16 -14.71 -12.71
N GLY A 321 4.44 -14.53 -12.97
CA GLY A 321 5.21 -15.31 -13.97
C GLY A 321 5.16 -16.81 -13.76
N VAL A 322 4.95 -17.30 -12.56
CA VAL A 322 4.80 -18.72 -12.22
C VAL A 322 3.34 -19.16 -11.99
N TYR A 323 2.35 -18.28 -12.24
CA TYR A 323 0.90 -18.53 -12.15
C TYR A 323 0.19 -18.05 -13.43
N LEU A 324 0.83 -18.25 -14.58
CA LEU A 324 0.34 -17.74 -15.87
C LEU A 324 -1.02 -18.30 -16.25
N THR A 325 -1.32 -19.54 -15.88
CA THR A 325 -2.63 -20.18 -16.14
C THR A 325 -3.74 -19.39 -15.46
N GLU A 326 -3.63 -19.08 -14.18
CA GLU A 326 -4.65 -18.30 -13.46
C GLU A 326 -4.70 -16.84 -13.93
N ARG A 327 -3.53 -16.21 -14.15
CA ARG A 327 -3.46 -14.85 -14.68
C ARG A 327 -4.20 -14.73 -16.02
N ASN A 328 -3.91 -15.65 -16.93
CA ASN A 328 -4.53 -15.67 -18.25
C ASN A 328 -6.02 -15.95 -18.17
N GLU A 329 -6.48 -16.81 -17.26
CA GLU A 329 -7.90 -17.04 -16.97
C GLU A 329 -8.63 -15.74 -16.58
N ILE A 330 -7.98 -14.89 -15.75
CA ILE A 330 -8.54 -13.59 -15.35
C ILE A 330 -8.62 -12.65 -16.57
N PHE A 331 -7.55 -12.56 -17.36
CA PHE A 331 -7.53 -11.68 -18.54
C PHE A 331 -8.46 -12.17 -19.67
N ASP A 332 -8.62 -13.48 -19.84
CA ASP A 332 -9.60 -14.06 -20.76
C ASP A 332 -11.03 -13.75 -20.31
N PHE A 333 -11.31 -13.83 -19.01
CA PHE A 333 -12.60 -13.41 -18.47
C PHE A 333 -12.87 -11.91 -18.73
N ILE A 334 -11.89 -11.03 -18.57
CA ILE A 334 -11.99 -9.59 -18.87
C ILE A 334 -12.35 -9.40 -20.35
N ARG A 335 -11.65 -10.09 -21.26
CA ARG A 335 -11.93 -10.08 -22.69
C ARG A 335 -13.35 -10.58 -22.98
N ASP A 336 -13.70 -11.77 -22.51
CA ASP A 336 -14.93 -12.48 -22.85
C ASP A 336 -16.19 -11.78 -22.30
N GLN A 337 -16.05 -11.04 -21.19
CA GLN A 337 -17.11 -10.19 -20.64
C GLN A 337 -17.11 -8.76 -21.22
N GLY A 338 -16.19 -8.42 -22.11
CA GLY A 338 -16.08 -7.07 -22.69
C GLY A 338 -15.75 -5.98 -21.67
N ILE A 339 -15.03 -6.32 -20.59
CA ILE A 339 -14.69 -5.39 -19.52
C ILE A 339 -13.51 -4.52 -19.97
N GLY A 340 -13.79 -3.25 -20.28
CA GLY A 340 -12.77 -2.27 -20.64
C GLY A 340 -12.18 -1.52 -19.44
N GLY A 341 -11.06 -0.83 -19.67
CA GLY A 341 -10.47 0.10 -18.71
C GLY A 341 -9.70 -0.51 -17.55
N VAL A 342 -9.29 -1.78 -17.64
CA VAL A 342 -8.49 -2.45 -16.59
C VAL A 342 -7.01 -2.15 -16.79
N VAL A 343 -6.37 -1.76 -15.69
CA VAL A 343 -4.91 -1.61 -15.55
C VAL A 343 -4.46 -2.25 -14.24
N CYS A 344 -3.16 -2.55 -14.12
CA CYS A 344 -2.58 -3.17 -12.94
C CYS A 344 -1.58 -2.23 -12.27
N ILE A 345 -1.49 -2.28 -10.95
CA ILE A 345 -0.39 -1.69 -10.16
C ILE A 345 0.22 -2.78 -9.29
N SER A 346 1.55 -2.74 -9.15
CA SER A 346 2.32 -3.79 -8.47
C SER A 346 3.57 -3.23 -7.77
N GLY A 347 4.26 -4.08 -7.02
CA GLY A 347 5.44 -3.77 -6.23
C GLY A 347 6.53 -4.83 -6.35
N ASP A 348 7.18 -5.21 -5.23
CA ASP A 348 8.13 -6.30 -5.05
C ASP A 348 9.48 -6.14 -5.76
N SER A 349 9.50 -5.83 -7.03
CA SER A 349 10.68 -5.97 -7.93
C SER A 349 11.91 -5.14 -7.53
N HIS A 350 11.80 -4.23 -6.56
CA HIS A 350 12.81 -3.23 -6.20
C HIS A 350 13.24 -2.34 -7.39
N MET A 351 12.34 -2.17 -8.34
CA MET A 351 12.51 -1.33 -9.51
C MET A 351 11.21 -0.57 -9.83
N GLY A 352 11.34 0.62 -10.41
CA GLY A 352 10.22 1.25 -11.08
C GLY A 352 10.08 0.65 -12.48
N GLU A 353 8.93 0.09 -12.80
CA GLU A 353 8.70 -0.56 -14.09
C GLU A 353 7.40 -0.10 -14.74
N LEU A 354 7.42 -0.01 -16.06
CA LEU A 354 6.23 0.20 -16.86
C LEU A 354 6.18 -0.89 -17.93
N ASN A 355 5.41 -1.91 -17.65
CA ASN A 355 5.29 -3.10 -18.47
C ASN A 355 3.93 -3.17 -19.15
N CYS A 356 3.83 -4.04 -20.16
CA CYS A 356 2.59 -4.34 -20.84
C CYS A 356 2.49 -5.85 -21.12
N ILE A 357 1.32 -6.40 -20.93
CA ILE A 357 0.95 -7.76 -21.29
C ILE A 357 0.12 -7.66 -22.57
N PRO A 358 0.70 -7.94 -23.76
CA PRO A 358 0.01 -7.80 -25.04
C PRO A 358 -1.10 -8.85 -25.20
N ARG A 359 -2.35 -8.42 -25.18
CA ARG A 359 -3.52 -9.31 -25.31
C ARG A 359 -4.38 -8.98 -26.54
N SER A 360 -4.08 -7.90 -27.26
CA SER A 360 -4.84 -7.45 -28.41
C SER A 360 -4.88 -8.47 -29.55
N ALA A 361 -3.78 -9.19 -29.78
CA ALA A 361 -3.73 -10.27 -30.78
C ALA A 361 -4.64 -11.47 -30.44
N ALA A 362 -4.96 -11.68 -29.17
CA ALA A 362 -5.88 -12.71 -28.69
C ALA A 362 -7.33 -12.20 -28.56
N GLY A 363 -7.67 -11.06 -29.18
CA GLY A 363 -9.01 -10.46 -29.15
C GLY A 363 -9.33 -9.62 -27.92
N GLY A 364 -8.40 -9.55 -26.94
CA GLY A 364 -8.49 -8.64 -25.79
C GLY A 364 -7.94 -7.26 -26.12
N TYR A 365 -7.40 -6.58 -25.10
CA TYR A 365 -6.61 -5.35 -25.22
C TYR A 365 -5.37 -5.46 -24.35
N ASP A 366 -4.42 -4.56 -24.56
CA ASP A 366 -3.14 -4.60 -23.87
C ASP A 366 -3.30 -4.16 -22.41
N ILE A 367 -2.86 -4.98 -21.47
CA ILE A 367 -2.94 -4.73 -20.03
C ILE A 367 -1.62 -4.11 -19.58
N TYR A 368 -1.69 -2.90 -19.02
CA TYR A 368 -0.51 -2.21 -18.47
C TYR A 368 -0.32 -2.56 -17.01
N ASP A 369 0.92 -2.87 -16.64
CA ASP A 369 1.37 -3.13 -15.27
C ASP A 369 2.35 -2.04 -14.86
N PHE A 370 1.93 -1.23 -13.87
CA PHE A 370 2.70 -0.12 -13.32
C PHE A 370 3.31 -0.57 -12.00
N CYS A 371 4.60 -0.89 -12.02
CA CYS A 371 5.31 -1.28 -10.82
C CYS A 371 6.08 -0.09 -10.23
N SER A 372 5.94 0.11 -8.93
CA SER A 372 6.69 1.11 -8.18
C SER A 372 7.28 0.47 -6.92
N SER A 373 8.59 0.31 -6.94
CA SER A 373 9.41 -0.31 -5.89
C SER A 373 10.86 0.16 -6.05
N PRO A 374 11.63 0.30 -4.96
CA PRO A 374 11.20 0.32 -3.58
C PRO A 374 10.88 1.74 -3.07
N LEU A 375 10.10 1.84 -1.99
CA LEU A 375 9.93 3.09 -1.24
C LEU A 375 11.13 3.38 -0.32
N ALA A 376 11.63 2.34 0.38
CA ALA A 376 12.71 2.48 1.35
C ALA A 376 13.52 1.18 1.48
N GLN A 377 13.99 0.65 0.36
CA GLN A 377 14.83 -0.54 0.27
C GLN A 377 15.88 -0.32 -0.82
N LEU A 378 16.87 -1.21 -0.89
CA LEU A 378 17.88 -1.19 -1.94
C LEU A 378 17.22 -1.38 -3.31
N PRO A 379 17.32 -0.42 -4.24
CA PRO A 379 16.93 -0.66 -5.62
C PRO A 379 17.68 -1.85 -6.20
N ALA A 380 17.01 -2.65 -7.01
CA ALA A 380 17.64 -3.78 -7.66
C ALA A 380 18.80 -3.31 -8.55
N ALA A 381 19.99 -3.85 -8.28
CA ALA A 381 21.18 -3.51 -9.07
C ALA A 381 21.11 -4.12 -10.46
N LYS A 382 20.42 -5.25 -10.59
CA LYS A 382 20.37 -6.05 -11.80
C LYS A 382 19.12 -6.92 -11.77
N ASN A 383 18.18 -6.66 -12.65
CA ASN A 383 17.05 -7.56 -12.81
C ASN A 383 17.29 -8.51 -13.99
N THR A 384 17.86 -9.69 -13.68
CA THR A 384 18.01 -10.78 -14.63
C THR A 384 16.90 -11.81 -14.58
N ARG A 385 16.00 -11.65 -13.59
CA ARG A 385 15.02 -12.67 -13.26
C ARG A 385 13.66 -12.40 -13.88
N GLN A 386 13.31 -11.13 -14.06
CA GLN A 386 11.98 -10.74 -14.55
C GLN A 386 12.09 -10.10 -15.94
N VAL A 387 11.93 -10.91 -16.96
CA VAL A 387 11.79 -10.43 -18.34
C VAL A 387 10.29 -10.34 -18.66
N PRO A 388 9.73 -9.13 -18.74
CA PRO A 388 8.31 -8.96 -19.05
C PRO A 388 8.01 -9.35 -20.50
N GLU A 389 6.73 -9.62 -20.81
CA GLU A 389 6.29 -9.80 -22.19
C GLU A 389 6.64 -8.58 -23.05
N LEU A 390 6.48 -7.39 -22.46
CA LEU A 390 6.83 -6.13 -23.11
C LEU A 390 7.12 -5.05 -22.08
N ARG A 391 8.25 -4.36 -22.24
CA ARG A 391 8.62 -3.21 -21.44
C ARG A 391 8.36 -1.92 -22.23
N ILE A 392 7.65 -0.97 -21.63
CA ILE A 392 7.22 0.27 -22.28
C ILE A 392 8.26 1.37 -22.15
N ARG A 393 8.98 1.40 -21.01
CA ARG A 393 10.00 2.39 -20.69
C ARG A 393 11.24 1.72 -20.14
N ASP A 394 12.37 2.38 -20.27
CA ASP A 394 13.56 2.02 -19.52
C ASP A 394 13.29 2.11 -18.02
N THR A 395 13.51 1.00 -17.34
CA THR A 395 13.14 0.86 -15.93
C THR A 395 14.30 1.08 -14.98
N TRP A 396 15.46 1.49 -15.49
CA TRP A 396 16.62 1.70 -14.67
C TRP A 396 16.47 2.98 -13.82
N VAL A 397 15.84 2.82 -12.66
CA VAL A 397 15.72 3.90 -11.67
C VAL A 397 16.80 3.73 -10.62
N ARG A 398 17.78 4.61 -10.61
CA ARG A 398 18.90 4.62 -9.65
C ARG A 398 18.51 5.20 -8.28
N SER A 399 17.24 5.07 -7.91
CA SER A 399 16.68 5.67 -6.72
C SER A 399 15.52 4.84 -6.21
N VAL A 400 15.21 4.96 -4.93
CA VAL A 400 13.87 4.65 -4.44
C VAL A 400 12.87 5.51 -5.21
N ASN A 401 11.66 5.01 -5.39
CA ASN A 401 10.70 5.62 -6.30
C ASN A 401 9.26 5.50 -5.78
N VAL A 402 8.38 6.33 -6.35
CA VAL A 402 6.95 6.31 -6.08
C VAL A 402 6.17 6.49 -7.39
N GLY A 403 5.19 5.63 -7.63
CA GLY A 403 4.26 5.74 -8.74
C GLY A 403 3.16 6.75 -8.43
N ARG A 404 2.76 7.53 -9.42
CA ARG A 404 1.59 8.42 -9.36
C ARG A 404 0.67 8.14 -10.53
N MET A 405 -0.62 7.98 -10.25
CA MET A 405 -1.68 8.00 -11.27
C MET A 405 -2.58 9.20 -11.03
N ARG A 406 -2.77 10.00 -12.07
CA ARG A 406 -3.76 11.06 -12.11
C ARG A 406 -4.93 10.62 -13.01
N PHE A 407 -6.13 10.74 -12.48
CA PHE A 407 -7.38 10.47 -13.18
C PHE A 407 -8.08 11.81 -13.44
N ASP A 408 -8.24 12.17 -14.72
CA ASP A 408 -8.99 13.35 -15.15
C ASP A 408 -10.32 12.83 -15.76
N LEU A 409 -11.38 12.84 -14.95
CA LEU A 409 -12.67 12.20 -15.30
C LEU A 409 -13.79 13.22 -15.56
N SER A 410 -13.57 14.49 -15.24
CA SER A 410 -14.52 15.58 -15.43
C SER A 410 -14.57 16.08 -16.88
N GLY A 411 -13.51 15.82 -17.65
CA GLY A 411 -13.41 16.19 -19.06
C GLY A 411 -14.24 15.32 -20.00
N PRO A 412 -14.36 15.71 -21.28
CA PRO A 412 -15.15 14.97 -22.28
C PRO A 412 -14.61 13.57 -22.57
N VAL A 413 -13.30 13.36 -22.40
CA VAL A 413 -12.64 12.06 -22.54
C VAL A 413 -11.89 11.76 -21.24
N PRO A 414 -12.30 10.78 -20.45
CA PRO A 414 -11.57 10.37 -19.28
C PRO A 414 -10.14 9.98 -19.62
N THR A 415 -9.17 10.42 -18.80
CA THR A 415 -7.76 10.04 -18.95
C THR A 415 -7.18 9.51 -17.65
N LEU A 416 -6.24 8.58 -17.78
CA LEU A 416 -5.33 8.14 -16.74
C LEU A 416 -3.93 8.53 -17.19
N THR A 417 -3.24 9.33 -16.37
CA THR A 417 -1.85 9.71 -16.59
C THR A 417 -0.97 9.09 -15.53
N TYR A 418 0.00 8.28 -15.94
CA TYR A 418 0.99 7.68 -15.04
C TYR A 418 2.32 8.41 -15.13
N THR A 419 2.94 8.63 -13.98
CA THR A 419 4.32 9.12 -13.81
C THR A 419 5.01 8.33 -12.69
N LEU A 420 6.29 8.04 -12.89
CA LEU A 420 7.16 7.53 -11.83
C LEU A 420 8.06 8.66 -11.34
N HIS A 421 8.23 8.78 -10.04
CA HIS A 421 9.02 9.83 -9.43
C HIS A 421 10.16 9.24 -8.60
N ASP A 422 11.32 9.88 -8.68
CA ASP A 422 12.49 9.56 -7.86
C ASP A 422 12.37 10.11 -6.43
N ILE A 423 13.40 9.88 -5.60
CA ILE A 423 13.46 10.35 -4.20
C ILE A 423 13.37 11.88 -4.05
N LEU A 424 13.66 12.64 -5.09
CA LEU A 424 13.58 14.11 -5.09
C LEU A 424 12.20 14.60 -5.54
N GLY A 425 11.38 13.71 -6.08
CA GLY A 425 10.07 14.00 -6.65
C GLY A 425 10.11 14.38 -8.13
N ASN A 426 11.24 14.18 -8.82
CA ASN A 426 11.35 14.39 -10.25
C ASN A 426 10.73 13.23 -11.01
N ALA A 427 10.04 13.51 -12.14
CA ALA A 427 9.59 12.47 -13.04
C ALA A 427 10.81 11.76 -13.69
N VAL A 428 10.80 10.42 -13.65
CA VAL A 428 11.91 9.60 -14.16
C VAL A 428 11.89 9.49 -15.69
N TRP A 429 10.68 9.50 -16.26
CA TRP A 429 10.44 9.44 -17.71
C TRP A 429 9.18 10.23 -18.09
N GLU A 430 8.95 10.37 -19.39
CA GLU A 430 7.77 11.02 -19.92
C GLU A 430 6.48 10.32 -19.47
N PRO A 431 5.42 11.08 -19.11
CA PRO A 431 4.16 10.52 -18.68
C PRO A 431 3.55 9.54 -19.69
N LEU A 432 2.96 8.47 -19.21
CA LEU A 432 2.10 7.61 -20.02
C LEU A 432 0.63 8.05 -19.85
N VAL A 433 -0.04 8.36 -20.95
CA VAL A 433 -1.47 8.69 -20.94
C VAL A 433 -2.27 7.57 -21.57
N LEU A 434 -3.31 7.10 -20.88
CA LEU A 434 -4.27 6.11 -21.33
C LEU A 434 -5.69 6.69 -21.30
N THR A 435 -6.48 6.28 -22.27
CA THR A 435 -7.90 6.57 -22.35
C THR A 435 -8.70 5.25 -22.33
N PRO A 436 -10.00 5.26 -22.03
CA PRO A 436 -10.83 4.06 -22.18
C PRO A 436 -10.82 3.48 -23.60
N ALA A 437 -10.53 4.31 -24.61
CA ALA A 437 -10.39 3.85 -25.99
C ALA A 437 -9.14 3.00 -26.22
N ASP A 438 -8.06 3.22 -25.47
CA ASP A 438 -6.85 2.39 -25.50
C ASP A 438 -7.07 1.02 -24.84
N LEU A 439 -8.02 0.94 -23.90
CA LEU A 439 -8.25 -0.21 -23.01
C LEU A 439 -9.58 -0.91 -23.31
N ARG A 440 -9.78 -1.29 -24.57
CA ARG A 440 -10.95 -2.06 -25.03
C ARG A 440 -10.55 -3.13 -26.03
N ASN A 441 -11.32 -4.21 -26.07
CA ASN A 441 -11.06 -5.37 -26.93
C ASN A 441 -10.76 -4.97 -28.38
N GLY A 442 -9.76 -5.62 -28.96
CA GLY A 442 -9.30 -5.41 -30.33
C GLY A 442 -8.34 -4.21 -30.50
N VAL A 443 -8.08 -3.44 -29.46
CA VAL A 443 -7.17 -2.28 -29.55
C VAL A 443 -5.75 -2.68 -29.15
N LYS A 444 -4.81 -2.53 -30.08
CA LYS A 444 -3.38 -2.59 -29.84
C LYS A 444 -2.89 -1.18 -29.54
N SER A 445 -2.58 -0.88 -28.29
CA SER A 445 -2.22 0.46 -27.88
C SER A 445 -0.72 0.63 -27.56
N TRP A 446 -0.03 -0.44 -27.22
CA TRP A 446 1.34 -0.39 -26.72
C TRP A 446 2.36 0.12 -27.74
N ASP A 447 2.19 -0.22 -29.03
CA ASP A 447 3.13 0.12 -30.11
C ASP A 447 3.36 1.62 -30.31
N ARG A 448 2.37 2.43 -29.94
CA ARG A 448 2.44 3.90 -29.98
C ARG A 448 2.99 4.52 -28.70
N LYS A 449 3.20 3.70 -27.66
CA LYS A 449 3.53 4.15 -26.31
C LYS A 449 4.87 3.61 -25.83
N ALA A 450 5.37 2.55 -26.46
CA ALA A 450 6.62 1.92 -26.09
C ALA A 450 7.83 2.75 -26.58
N ASP A 451 8.87 2.78 -25.75
CA ASP A 451 10.17 3.30 -26.13
C ASP A 451 10.82 2.37 -27.18
N PRO A 452 11.19 2.87 -28.38
CA PRO A 452 11.81 2.07 -29.41
C PRO A 452 13.13 1.40 -28.95
N VAL A 453 13.90 2.03 -28.08
CA VAL A 453 15.16 1.51 -27.55
C VAL A 453 14.89 0.27 -26.67
N GLU A 454 13.86 0.32 -25.85
CA GLU A 454 13.45 -0.82 -25.02
C GLU A 454 12.93 -1.98 -25.86
N LEU A 455 12.17 -1.69 -26.90
CA LEU A 455 11.70 -2.72 -27.84
C LEU A 455 12.87 -3.43 -28.54
N GLU A 456 13.85 -2.68 -29.04
CA GLU A 456 15.02 -3.27 -29.67
C GLU A 456 15.84 -4.11 -28.69
N ARG A 457 16.00 -3.64 -27.44
CA ARG A 457 16.72 -4.38 -26.38
C ARG A 457 16.05 -5.71 -26.09
N LEU A 458 14.73 -5.74 -25.94
CA LEU A 458 13.93 -6.94 -25.70
C LEU A 458 14.03 -7.92 -26.89
N GLU A 459 13.93 -7.42 -28.12
CA GLU A 459 14.03 -8.25 -29.32
C GLU A 459 15.44 -8.85 -29.51
N ARG A 460 16.49 -8.11 -29.21
CA ARG A 460 17.85 -8.63 -29.20
C ARG A 460 18.01 -9.76 -28.18
N PHE A 461 17.49 -9.57 -26.96
CA PHE A 461 17.51 -10.62 -25.94
C PHE A 461 16.78 -11.89 -26.42
N ARG A 462 15.59 -11.77 -27.01
CA ARG A 462 14.81 -12.89 -27.54
C ARG A 462 15.54 -13.65 -28.67
N ARG A 463 16.37 -12.95 -29.44
CA ARG A 463 17.24 -13.58 -30.44
C ARG A 463 18.51 -14.21 -29.85
N GLY A 464 18.71 -14.16 -28.54
CA GLY A 464 19.91 -14.61 -27.87
C GLY A 464 21.12 -13.67 -28.07
N GLU A 465 20.87 -12.44 -28.47
CA GLU A 465 21.87 -11.41 -28.72
C GLU A 465 22.01 -10.50 -27.50
N GLY A 466 22.84 -10.96 -26.54
CA GLY A 466 23.10 -10.14 -25.36
C GLY A 466 22.23 -10.47 -24.18
N TYR A 467 22.20 -9.53 -23.22
CA TYR A 467 21.63 -9.70 -21.91
C TYR A 467 20.48 -8.71 -21.71
N TYR A 468 19.35 -9.20 -21.22
CA TYR A 468 18.24 -8.33 -20.83
C TYR A 468 18.33 -8.02 -19.33
N GLY A 469 18.99 -6.97 -19.03
CA GLY A 469 19.22 -6.47 -17.69
C GLY A 469 20.07 -5.22 -17.79
N TYR A 470 20.18 -4.54 -16.68
CA TYR A 470 20.96 -3.32 -16.61
C TYR A 470 22.27 -3.62 -15.88
N ASP A 471 23.41 -3.29 -16.48
CA ASP A 471 24.66 -3.34 -15.78
C ASP A 471 24.68 -2.28 -14.68
N VAL A 472 25.15 -2.68 -13.51
CA VAL A 472 25.41 -1.74 -12.44
C VAL A 472 26.58 -0.86 -12.90
N PRO A 473 26.41 0.46 -13.00
CA PRO A 473 27.52 1.33 -13.36
C PRO A 473 28.67 1.19 -12.37
N GLU A 474 29.89 1.28 -12.87
CA GLU A 474 31.08 1.31 -12.03
C GLU A 474 30.94 2.44 -10.98
N GLY A 475 31.20 2.13 -9.73
CA GLY A 475 31.03 3.07 -8.62
C GLY A 475 29.60 3.16 -8.07
N TRP A 476 28.65 2.33 -8.53
CA TRP A 476 27.32 2.25 -7.90
C TRP A 476 27.47 1.87 -6.42
N PRO A 477 26.90 2.67 -5.50
CA PRO A 477 27.08 2.40 -4.10
C PRO A 477 26.44 1.06 -3.73
N SER A 478 27.17 0.24 -3.00
CA SER A 478 26.65 -0.97 -2.37
C SER A 478 25.60 -0.68 -1.29
N ARG A 479 25.38 0.62 -1.02
CA ARG A 479 24.33 1.13 -0.13
C ARG A 479 23.37 1.96 -0.97
N PRO A 480 22.10 1.89 -0.70
CA PRO A 480 21.16 2.70 -1.42
C PRO A 480 21.45 4.14 -1.17
N TYR A 481 21.52 4.83 -1.96
CA TYR A 481 21.23 5.89 -2.01
C TYR A 481 20.94 7.07 -1.89
N TYR A 482 21.21 7.62 -1.24
CA TYR A 482 21.23 8.96 -0.73
C TYR A 482 22.58 9.63 -1.00
N ALA A 483 23.27 9.26 -2.07
CA ALA A 483 24.30 10.14 -2.59
C ALA A 483 23.61 11.47 -2.87
N GLU A 484 23.88 12.45 -2.04
CA GLU A 484 23.55 13.82 -2.38
C GLU A 484 24.10 14.06 -3.78
N PRO A 485 23.35 14.71 -4.69
CA PRO A 485 23.93 15.14 -5.93
C PRO A 485 25.18 15.91 -5.57
N SER A 486 26.32 15.39 -6.00
CA SER A 486 27.60 16.12 -5.91
C SER A 486 27.32 17.46 -6.56
N GLY A 487 27.33 18.51 -5.73
CA GLY A 487 27.03 19.89 -6.08
C GLY A 487 27.84 20.42 -7.24
#